data_7bc5dd946a3621e0baf42e842faa3e4d
#
_entry.id   7bc5dd946a3621e0baf42e842faa3e4d
#
_cell.length_a   1.000
_cell.length_b   1.000
_cell.length_c   1.000
_cell.angle_alpha   90.00
_cell.angle_beta   90.00
_cell.angle_gamma   90.00
#
_symmetry.space_group_name_H-M   'P 1'
#
loop_
_entity.id
_entity.type
_entity.pdbx_description
1 polymer ?
#
loop_
_entity_poly.entity_id
_entity_poly.type
_entity_poly.pdbx_seq_one_letter_code
_entity_poly.pdbx_strand_id
1 'polypeptide(L)'
;MTTIGAIYEFLDEMAPFSRQMVWDNSGLLVGSPEDEVERVVLALDATGPVVEEAAQKGVQLILSHHPVIFHPIKKVERGTPVYEAIRRGVGILCAHTNLDLAEGGVNDALAEMLSLQKLQPFAIESQENYVKIVVFTPEAEAEKVAKAMGDVGAGTLGAYSHCSFSSGGVGAFLPLEGASPHIGQVGRLEQVKETRVEMILPRGKISAAVAAMKAAHPYEVPAYDLFENQAVQETVSLGRIGELETAFSPREFAQFVKERLQGGVRLVEGNRPVKRVAVCGGSGGDLVELAARLGADALVTGDVKHDQLLTAQSLGLTLVDGGHHATEAPVLTKLQEKLQEAFPGVEFLLAQAGKDPAKTL
;
A
#
# COMPACT_ATOMS: atom_id res chain seq x y z
N MET A 1 -11.25 3.68 -22.28
CA MET A 1 -10.50 2.43 -22.03
C MET A 1 -9.64 2.65 -20.79
N THR A 2 -9.31 1.60 -20.04
CA THR A 2 -8.43 1.68 -18.86
C THR A 2 -7.00 1.95 -19.31
N THR A 3 -6.26 2.78 -18.61
CA THR A 3 -4.85 3.09 -18.90
C THR A 3 -3.95 2.57 -17.78
N ILE A 4 -2.63 2.47 -18.06
CA ILE A 4 -1.62 2.16 -17.03
C ILE A 4 -1.70 3.19 -15.90
N GLY A 5 -1.92 4.48 -16.22
CA GLY A 5 -2.09 5.56 -15.24
C GLY A 5 -3.25 5.32 -14.29
N ALA A 6 -4.39 4.84 -14.76
CA ALA A 6 -5.53 4.52 -13.91
C ALA A 6 -5.22 3.37 -12.92
N ILE A 7 -4.48 2.35 -13.37
CA ILE A 7 -4.02 1.25 -12.49
C ILE A 7 -2.98 1.77 -11.49
N TYR A 8 -2.07 2.64 -11.92
CA TYR A 8 -1.09 3.29 -11.05
C TYR A 8 -1.78 4.08 -9.93
N GLU A 9 -2.76 4.92 -10.27
CA GLU A 9 -3.51 5.73 -9.31
C GLU A 9 -4.26 4.86 -8.28
N PHE A 10 -4.89 3.77 -8.73
CA PHE A 10 -5.53 2.81 -7.83
C PHE A 10 -4.53 2.17 -6.85
N LEU A 11 -3.34 1.80 -7.34
CA LEU A 11 -2.29 1.24 -6.49
C LEU A 11 -1.72 2.28 -5.53
N ASP A 12 -1.56 3.54 -5.97
CA ASP A 12 -1.09 4.64 -5.12
C ASP A 12 -2.08 4.96 -3.99
N GLU A 13 -3.39 4.83 -4.23
CA GLU A 13 -4.40 4.95 -3.18
C GLU A 13 -4.32 3.83 -2.13
N MET A 14 -4.09 2.60 -2.58
CA MET A 14 -4.01 1.42 -1.72
C MET A 14 -2.66 1.29 -1.00
N ALA A 15 -1.59 1.55 -1.71
CA ALA A 15 -0.20 1.40 -1.28
C ALA A 15 0.64 2.57 -1.82
N PRO A 16 0.59 3.76 -1.18
CA PRO A 16 1.18 4.98 -1.69
C PRO A 16 2.65 4.79 -2.09
N PHE A 17 3.00 5.07 -3.34
CA PHE A 17 4.38 4.95 -3.84
C PHE A 17 5.35 5.88 -3.11
N SER A 18 4.85 6.99 -2.55
CA SER A 18 5.62 7.90 -1.70
C SER A 18 6.10 7.27 -0.38
N ARG A 19 5.53 6.13 0.03
CA ARG A 19 5.91 5.37 1.23
C ARG A 19 6.94 4.28 0.99
N GLN A 20 7.37 4.08 -0.25
CA GLN A 20 8.44 3.12 -0.52
C GLN A 20 9.70 3.45 0.28
N MET A 21 10.49 2.44 0.59
CA MET A 21 11.77 2.64 1.26
C MET A 21 12.69 3.53 0.42
N VAL A 22 13.53 4.34 1.07
CA VAL A 22 14.40 5.34 0.40
C VAL A 22 15.33 4.74 -0.67
N TRP A 23 15.70 3.48 -0.51
CA TRP A 23 16.57 2.74 -1.43
C TRP A 23 15.80 2.00 -2.54
N ASP A 24 14.47 2.01 -2.49
CA ASP A 24 13.60 1.27 -3.41
C ASP A 24 13.33 2.03 -4.71
N ASN A 25 12.77 1.33 -5.70
CA ASN A 25 12.38 1.87 -7.00
C ASN A 25 11.02 1.30 -7.45
N SER A 26 9.98 1.55 -6.65
CA SER A 26 8.59 1.23 -7.02
C SER A 26 8.03 2.29 -7.98
N GLY A 27 7.07 1.91 -8.81
CA GLY A 27 6.38 2.78 -9.77
C GLY A 27 6.36 2.23 -11.19
N LEU A 28 6.00 3.06 -12.15
CA LEU A 28 6.03 2.71 -13.57
C LEU A 28 7.48 2.73 -14.08
N LEU A 29 8.04 1.54 -14.33
CA LEU A 29 9.44 1.36 -14.72
C LEU A 29 9.65 1.24 -16.22
N VAL A 30 8.63 0.78 -16.97
CA VAL A 30 8.62 0.67 -18.44
C VAL A 30 7.21 1.00 -18.94
N GLY A 31 7.08 1.81 -20.00
CA GLY A 31 5.79 2.21 -20.59
C GLY A 31 5.41 3.65 -20.30
N SER A 32 4.19 4.02 -20.68
CA SER A 32 3.61 5.35 -20.46
C SER A 32 2.31 5.25 -19.67
N PRO A 33 2.00 6.23 -18.80
CA PRO A 33 0.71 6.26 -18.09
C PRO A 33 -0.50 6.30 -19.04
N GLU A 34 -0.33 6.81 -20.26
CA GLU A 34 -1.38 6.92 -21.27
C GLU A 34 -1.63 5.61 -22.06
N ASP A 35 -0.74 4.62 -21.90
CA ASP A 35 -0.89 3.34 -22.60
C ASP A 35 -2.16 2.62 -22.15
N GLU A 36 -2.97 2.19 -23.12
CA GLU A 36 -4.22 1.48 -22.88
C GLU A 36 -3.96 0.01 -22.50
N VAL A 37 -4.81 -0.49 -21.60
CA VAL A 37 -4.66 -1.84 -21.01
C VAL A 37 -5.97 -2.60 -21.05
N GLU A 38 -5.94 -3.78 -21.68
CA GLU A 38 -7.02 -4.77 -21.67
C GLU A 38 -6.65 -6.01 -20.85
N ARG A 39 -5.32 -6.31 -20.75
CA ARG A 39 -4.80 -7.47 -20.03
C ARG A 39 -3.57 -7.12 -19.21
N VAL A 40 -3.53 -7.62 -17.99
CA VAL A 40 -2.43 -7.45 -17.04
C VAL A 40 -1.98 -8.81 -16.54
N VAL A 41 -0.68 -9.03 -16.44
CA VAL A 41 -0.10 -10.19 -15.75
C VAL A 41 0.51 -9.72 -14.42
N LEU A 42 0.15 -10.39 -13.32
CA LEU A 42 0.74 -10.19 -12.01
C LEU A 42 1.83 -11.24 -11.76
N ALA A 43 2.98 -10.82 -11.26
CA ALA A 43 4.11 -11.68 -10.93
C ALA A 43 4.89 -11.10 -9.73
N LEU A 44 5.65 -11.92 -9.00
CA LEU A 44 6.64 -11.35 -8.07
C LEU A 44 7.78 -10.70 -8.86
N ASP A 45 8.27 -11.35 -9.90
CA ASP A 45 9.42 -10.92 -10.68
C ASP A 45 9.06 -10.76 -12.16
N ALA A 46 9.37 -9.61 -12.77
CA ALA A 46 9.27 -9.39 -14.21
C ALA A 46 10.48 -9.98 -14.93
N THR A 47 10.64 -11.32 -14.88
CA THR A 47 11.74 -12.05 -15.54
C THR A 47 11.56 -12.14 -17.06
N GLY A 48 12.62 -12.53 -17.79
CA GLY A 48 12.53 -12.78 -19.22
C GLY A 48 11.41 -13.75 -19.63
N PRO A 49 11.26 -14.91 -18.97
CA PRO A 49 10.14 -15.82 -19.20
C PRO A 49 8.76 -15.20 -18.95
N VAL A 50 8.60 -14.34 -17.91
CA VAL A 50 7.34 -13.64 -17.63
C VAL A 50 7.03 -12.60 -18.73
N VAL A 51 8.02 -11.86 -19.21
CA VAL A 51 7.87 -10.93 -20.34
C VAL A 51 7.49 -11.69 -21.63
N GLU A 52 8.08 -12.86 -21.85
CA GLU A 52 7.73 -13.72 -23.01
C GLU A 52 6.28 -14.21 -22.90
N GLU A 53 5.86 -14.71 -21.73
CA GLU A 53 4.49 -15.14 -21.47
C GLU A 53 3.50 -14.00 -21.69
N ALA A 54 3.79 -12.80 -21.15
CA ALA A 54 2.97 -11.60 -21.34
C ALA A 54 2.77 -11.27 -22.82
N ALA A 55 3.84 -11.27 -23.59
CA ALA A 55 3.77 -11.00 -25.03
C ALA A 55 2.97 -12.06 -25.81
N GLN A 56 3.13 -13.35 -25.48
CA GLN A 56 2.38 -14.43 -26.12
C GLN A 56 0.88 -14.37 -25.82
N LYS A 57 0.49 -13.87 -24.65
CA LYS A 57 -0.89 -13.70 -24.23
C LYS A 57 -1.51 -12.35 -24.66
N GLY A 58 -0.75 -11.50 -25.35
CA GLY A 58 -1.20 -10.17 -25.74
C GLY A 58 -1.47 -9.26 -24.54
N VAL A 59 -0.65 -9.35 -23.50
CA VAL A 59 -0.70 -8.53 -22.29
C VAL A 59 0.01 -7.20 -22.53
N GLN A 60 -0.58 -6.08 -22.11
CA GLN A 60 0.00 -4.75 -22.23
C GLN A 60 0.80 -4.33 -20.99
N LEU A 61 0.51 -4.88 -19.81
CA LEU A 61 1.15 -4.50 -18.56
C LEU A 61 1.51 -5.72 -17.71
N ILE A 62 2.75 -5.75 -17.22
CA ILE A 62 3.16 -6.61 -16.11
C ILE A 62 3.11 -5.78 -14.83
N LEU A 63 2.35 -6.21 -13.85
CA LEU A 63 2.39 -5.70 -12.49
C LEU A 63 3.28 -6.63 -11.66
N SER A 64 4.47 -6.14 -11.30
CA SER A 64 5.44 -6.91 -10.51
C SER A 64 5.53 -6.42 -9.08
N HIS A 65 5.88 -7.32 -8.15
CA HIS A 65 6.25 -6.94 -6.80
C HIS A 65 7.70 -6.41 -6.78
N HIS A 66 8.65 -7.17 -7.30
CA HIS A 66 10.04 -6.74 -7.35
C HIS A 66 10.32 -5.82 -8.54
N PRO A 67 11.12 -4.76 -8.36
CA PRO A 67 11.45 -3.82 -9.42
C PRO A 67 12.40 -4.47 -10.44
N VAL A 68 12.01 -4.47 -11.71
CA VAL A 68 12.87 -4.94 -12.82
C VAL A 68 14.09 -4.05 -13.00
N ILE A 69 14.03 -2.81 -12.54
CA ILE A 69 15.13 -1.85 -12.46
C ILE A 69 15.30 -1.48 -10.99
N PHE A 70 16.18 -2.18 -10.26
CA PHE A 70 16.45 -1.88 -8.86
C PHE A 70 17.47 -0.74 -8.69
N HIS A 71 18.53 -0.74 -9.51
CA HIS A 71 19.54 0.32 -9.54
C HIS A 71 19.49 1.05 -10.88
N PRO A 72 19.86 2.34 -10.92
CA PRO A 72 19.93 3.10 -12.16
C PRO A 72 20.74 2.36 -13.24
N ILE A 73 20.12 2.10 -14.39
CA ILE A 73 20.78 1.44 -15.51
C ILE A 73 21.48 2.45 -16.41
N LYS A 74 22.69 2.13 -16.87
CA LYS A 74 23.46 2.98 -17.79
C LYS A 74 23.27 2.60 -19.26
N LYS A 75 22.74 1.40 -19.53
CA LYS A 75 22.48 0.88 -20.88
C LYS A 75 21.34 -0.14 -20.81
N VAL A 76 20.58 -0.23 -21.90
CA VAL A 76 19.59 -1.28 -22.11
C VAL A 76 20.18 -2.28 -23.06
N GLU A 77 20.43 -3.50 -22.59
CA GLU A 77 21.08 -4.56 -23.38
C GLU A 77 20.05 -5.56 -23.90
N ARG A 78 20.28 -6.03 -25.12
CA ARG A 78 19.46 -7.06 -25.76
C ARG A 78 19.42 -8.32 -24.89
N GLY A 79 18.21 -8.89 -24.71
CA GLY A 79 17.99 -10.09 -23.91
C GLY A 79 17.76 -9.83 -22.42
N THR A 80 17.87 -8.57 -21.94
CA THR A 80 17.41 -8.22 -20.60
C THR A 80 15.89 -8.09 -20.57
N PRO A 81 15.22 -8.36 -19.40
CA PRO A 81 13.76 -8.20 -19.28
C PRO A 81 13.28 -6.82 -19.73
N VAL A 82 13.99 -5.75 -19.36
CA VAL A 82 13.68 -4.36 -19.75
C VAL A 82 13.71 -4.19 -21.28
N TYR A 83 14.78 -4.67 -21.95
CA TYR A 83 14.87 -4.61 -23.40
C TYR A 83 13.74 -5.36 -24.09
N GLU A 84 13.44 -6.58 -23.61
CA GLU A 84 12.40 -7.41 -24.22
C GLU A 84 11.00 -6.83 -23.98
N ALA A 85 10.74 -6.22 -22.81
CA ALA A 85 9.48 -5.53 -22.52
C ALA A 85 9.28 -4.35 -23.49
N ILE A 86 10.28 -3.45 -23.61
CA ILE A 86 10.24 -2.31 -24.53
C ILE A 86 10.01 -2.77 -25.97
N ARG A 87 10.77 -3.78 -26.44
CA ARG A 87 10.69 -4.29 -27.80
C ARG A 87 9.33 -4.89 -28.14
N ARG A 88 8.61 -5.41 -27.13
CA ARG A 88 7.31 -6.07 -27.29
C ARG A 88 6.14 -5.16 -26.97
N GLY A 89 6.39 -3.91 -26.56
CA GLY A 89 5.35 -2.96 -26.16
C GLY A 89 4.62 -3.36 -24.87
N VAL A 90 5.33 -4.03 -23.93
CA VAL A 90 4.79 -4.44 -22.63
C VAL A 90 5.29 -3.47 -21.57
N GLY A 91 4.37 -2.81 -20.87
CA GLY A 91 4.67 -1.97 -19.71
C GLY A 91 5.06 -2.82 -18.49
N ILE A 92 5.82 -2.23 -17.56
CA ILE A 92 6.13 -2.84 -16.25
C ILE A 92 5.89 -1.81 -15.18
N LEU A 93 4.94 -2.10 -14.30
CA LEU A 93 4.60 -1.35 -13.10
C LEU A 93 4.99 -2.19 -11.88
N CYS A 94 5.69 -1.59 -10.93
CA CYS A 94 6.20 -2.28 -9.74
C CYS A 94 5.56 -1.69 -8.47
N ALA A 95 5.08 -2.57 -7.58
CA ALA A 95 4.65 -2.21 -6.22
C ALA A 95 5.42 -3.12 -5.24
N HIS A 96 6.52 -2.60 -4.71
CA HIS A 96 7.48 -3.34 -3.87
C HIS A 96 7.30 -2.97 -2.39
N THR A 97 8.25 -2.25 -1.80
CA THR A 97 8.20 -1.94 -0.36
C THR A 97 7.01 -1.07 0.04
N ASN A 98 6.46 -0.25 -0.85
CA ASN A 98 5.19 0.43 -0.60
C ASN A 98 4.04 -0.57 -0.36
N LEU A 99 4.02 -1.71 -1.06
CA LEU A 99 3.03 -2.77 -0.87
C LEU A 99 3.33 -3.63 0.38
N ASP A 100 4.61 -3.79 0.76
CA ASP A 100 4.98 -4.45 2.03
C ASP A 100 4.47 -3.68 3.25
N LEU A 101 4.48 -2.35 3.15
CA LEU A 101 4.07 -1.44 4.22
C LEU A 101 2.56 -1.21 4.27
N ALA A 102 1.86 -1.47 3.16
CA ALA A 102 0.44 -1.17 3.02
C ALA A 102 -0.46 -2.07 3.85
N GLU A 103 -1.58 -1.52 4.32
CA GLU A 103 -2.71 -2.30 4.82
C GLU A 103 -3.34 -3.10 3.67
N GLY A 104 -3.56 -4.39 3.90
CA GLY A 104 -4.02 -5.32 2.86
C GLY A 104 -2.96 -5.65 1.79
N GLY A 105 -1.67 -5.36 2.07
CA GLY A 105 -0.51 -5.70 1.24
C GLY A 105 0.08 -7.08 1.59
N VAL A 106 1.40 -7.21 1.31
CA VAL A 106 2.13 -8.50 1.42
C VAL A 106 1.98 -9.15 2.79
N ASN A 107 2.20 -8.37 3.85
CA ASN A 107 2.21 -8.89 5.21
C ASN A 107 0.83 -9.25 5.74
N ASP A 108 -0.20 -8.54 5.31
CA ASP A 108 -1.58 -8.90 5.63
C ASP A 108 -2.03 -10.16 4.88
N ALA A 109 -1.63 -10.30 3.61
CA ALA A 109 -1.90 -11.51 2.83
C ALA A 109 -1.23 -12.76 3.44
N LEU A 110 0.02 -12.61 3.89
CA LEU A 110 0.74 -13.69 4.58
C LEU A 110 0.08 -14.02 5.93
N ALA A 111 -0.28 -13.02 6.72
CA ALA A 111 -0.97 -13.23 8.00
C ALA A 111 -2.33 -13.93 7.84
N GLU A 112 -3.11 -13.54 6.83
CA GLU A 112 -4.39 -14.19 6.49
C GLU A 112 -4.19 -15.63 6.04
N MET A 113 -3.19 -15.92 5.19
CA MET A 113 -2.85 -17.28 4.77
C MET A 113 -2.52 -18.17 5.95
N LEU A 114 -1.88 -17.63 6.98
CA LEU A 114 -1.60 -18.33 8.23
C LEU A 114 -2.73 -18.26 9.25
N SER A 115 -3.91 -17.71 8.87
CA SER A 115 -5.09 -17.60 9.71
C SER A 115 -4.87 -16.86 11.03
N LEU A 116 -3.98 -15.85 11.02
CA LEU A 116 -3.70 -15.02 12.18
C LEU A 116 -4.86 -14.05 12.43
N GLN A 117 -5.21 -13.86 13.69
CA GLN A 117 -6.26 -12.97 14.16
C GLN A 117 -5.67 -11.85 15.01
N LYS A 118 -6.44 -10.79 15.28
CA LYS A 118 -6.06 -9.65 16.11
C LYS A 118 -4.73 -9.03 15.65
N LEU A 119 -4.60 -8.82 14.36
CA LEU A 119 -3.38 -8.28 13.77
C LEU A 119 -3.03 -6.91 14.35
N GLN A 120 -1.76 -6.71 14.58
CA GLN A 120 -1.15 -5.46 15.04
C GLN A 120 0.08 -5.15 14.16
N PRO A 121 0.45 -3.88 14.02
CA PRO A 121 1.72 -3.48 13.42
C PRO A 121 2.89 -4.19 14.11
N PHE A 122 3.87 -4.66 13.32
CA PHE A 122 5.03 -5.38 13.87
C PHE A 122 6.28 -4.49 13.92
N ALA A 123 6.97 -4.26 12.81
CA ALA A 123 8.12 -3.37 12.75
C ALA A 123 7.64 -1.98 12.29
N ILE A 124 7.54 -1.05 13.22
CA ILE A 124 7.05 0.30 12.93
C ILE A 124 8.13 1.09 12.21
N GLU A 125 7.88 1.49 10.98
CA GLU A 125 8.75 2.32 10.16
C GLU A 125 8.48 3.81 10.38
N SER A 126 7.21 4.19 10.47
CA SER A 126 6.83 5.55 10.77
C SER A 126 5.48 5.63 11.48
N GLN A 127 5.30 6.74 12.20
CA GLN A 127 4.01 7.16 12.73
C GLN A 127 3.75 8.58 12.27
N GLU A 128 2.72 8.77 11.48
CA GLU A 128 2.36 10.07 10.95
C GLU A 128 1.09 10.59 11.62
N ASN A 129 1.15 11.82 12.12
CA ASN A 129 -0.03 12.48 12.62
C ASN A 129 -1.01 12.75 11.48
N TYR A 130 -2.28 12.52 11.74
CA TYR A 130 -3.34 13.01 10.87
C TYR A 130 -3.32 14.53 10.80
N VAL A 131 -3.93 15.07 9.76
CA VAL A 131 -4.12 16.51 9.58
C VAL A 131 -5.61 16.81 9.71
N LYS A 132 -5.95 17.93 10.32
CA LYS A 132 -7.29 18.51 10.27
C LYS A 132 -7.32 19.54 9.16
N ILE A 133 -8.14 19.31 8.12
CA ILE A 133 -8.49 20.31 7.14
C ILE A 133 -9.71 21.09 7.65
N VAL A 134 -9.63 22.39 7.55
CA VAL A 134 -10.71 23.33 7.86
C VAL A 134 -10.96 24.16 6.63
N VAL A 135 -12.21 24.26 6.19
CA VAL A 135 -12.60 25.10 5.06
C VAL A 135 -13.79 25.98 5.44
N PHE A 136 -13.81 27.20 4.94
CA PHE A 136 -14.88 28.17 5.14
C PHE A 136 -15.65 28.32 3.83
N THR A 137 -16.95 28.01 3.83
CA THR A 137 -17.76 27.98 2.60
C THR A 137 -19.14 28.58 2.87
N PRO A 138 -19.82 29.19 1.88
CA PRO A 138 -21.21 29.61 2.04
C PRO A 138 -22.07 28.46 2.57
N GLU A 139 -23.00 28.76 3.47
CA GLU A 139 -23.83 27.77 4.15
C GLU A 139 -24.52 26.79 3.21
N ALA A 140 -24.98 27.28 2.03
CA ALA A 140 -25.65 26.47 1.03
C ALA A 140 -24.74 25.41 0.34
N GLU A 141 -23.42 25.60 0.36
CA GLU A 141 -22.45 24.74 -0.30
C GLU A 141 -21.71 23.80 0.67
N ALA A 142 -21.93 23.94 1.97
CA ALA A 142 -21.15 23.23 3.01
C ALA A 142 -21.22 21.70 2.88
N GLU A 143 -22.42 21.16 2.63
CA GLU A 143 -22.63 19.72 2.48
C GLU A 143 -21.91 19.18 1.22
N LYS A 144 -22.00 19.90 0.11
CA LYS A 144 -21.33 19.53 -1.14
C LYS A 144 -19.81 19.52 -1.00
N VAL A 145 -19.24 20.52 -0.34
CA VAL A 145 -17.79 20.62 -0.09
C VAL A 145 -17.33 19.52 0.87
N ALA A 146 -18.06 19.29 1.96
CA ALA A 146 -17.77 18.22 2.90
C ALA A 146 -17.82 16.85 2.23
N LYS A 147 -18.86 16.59 1.43
CA LYS A 147 -18.99 15.35 0.66
C LYS A 147 -17.84 15.14 -0.30
N ALA A 148 -17.46 16.14 -1.07
CA ALA A 148 -16.35 16.02 -2.02
C ALA A 148 -15.02 15.67 -1.34
N MET A 149 -14.73 16.26 -0.19
CA MET A 149 -13.56 15.88 0.61
C MET A 149 -13.69 14.46 1.18
N GLY A 150 -14.88 14.08 1.62
CA GLY A 150 -15.15 12.74 2.16
C GLY A 150 -15.01 11.63 1.12
N ASP A 151 -15.45 11.86 -0.11
CA ASP A 151 -15.37 10.92 -1.23
C ASP A 151 -13.90 10.53 -1.57
N VAL A 152 -12.93 11.39 -1.25
CA VAL A 152 -11.50 11.12 -1.44
C VAL A 152 -10.78 10.69 -0.14
N GLY A 153 -11.55 10.40 0.91
CA GLY A 153 -11.04 9.77 2.14
C GLY A 153 -10.84 10.73 3.32
N ALA A 154 -11.20 12.02 3.24
CA ALA A 154 -11.26 12.86 4.43
C ALA A 154 -12.37 12.38 5.36
N GLY A 155 -12.17 12.52 6.68
CA GLY A 155 -13.14 12.09 7.69
C GLY A 155 -13.18 10.57 7.88
N THR A 156 -12.18 9.81 7.45
CA THR A 156 -12.07 8.40 7.79
C THR A 156 -11.53 8.24 9.20
N LEU A 157 -12.28 7.55 10.06
CA LEU A 157 -11.91 7.27 11.45
C LEU A 157 -12.42 5.89 11.85
N GLY A 158 -11.53 4.90 11.90
CA GLY A 158 -11.89 3.50 12.09
C GLY A 158 -12.87 3.03 11.00
N ALA A 159 -13.99 2.47 11.40
CA ALA A 159 -15.04 2.01 10.49
C ALA A 159 -16.03 3.11 10.03
N TYR A 160 -15.72 4.39 10.27
CA TYR A 160 -16.56 5.52 9.87
C TYR A 160 -15.88 6.34 8.78
N SER A 161 -16.66 6.78 7.79
CA SER A 161 -16.23 7.68 6.72
C SER A 161 -17.00 9.02 6.80
N HIS A 162 -16.51 10.04 6.12
CA HIS A 162 -17.14 11.37 6.03
C HIS A 162 -17.36 12.04 7.40
N CYS A 163 -16.62 11.63 8.44
CA CYS A 163 -16.71 12.27 9.75
C CYS A 163 -16.30 13.74 9.62
N SER A 164 -17.23 14.64 9.89
CA SER A 164 -17.04 16.07 9.80
C SER A 164 -17.69 16.78 11.00
N PHE A 165 -17.19 17.97 11.31
CA PHE A 165 -17.85 18.89 12.22
C PHE A 165 -18.06 20.20 11.50
N SER A 166 -19.27 20.75 11.61
CA SER A 166 -19.64 22.02 10.98
C SER A 166 -20.14 23.02 12.00
N SER A 167 -19.71 24.28 11.86
CA SER A 167 -20.19 25.38 12.69
C SER A 167 -20.41 26.62 11.86
N GLY A 168 -21.49 27.35 12.11
CA GLY A 168 -21.82 28.59 11.41
C GLY A 168 -21.00 29.78 11.91
N GLY A 169 -20.72 30.71 11.02
CA GLY A 169 -20.02 31.95 11.30
C GLY A 169 -20.32 33.05 10.28
N VAL A 170 -19.53 34.11 10.32
CA VAL A 170 -19.59 35.21 9.36
C VAL A 170 -18.18 35.44 8.83
N GLY A 171 -17.98 35.17 7.55
CA GLY A 171 -16.78 35.52 6.81
C GLY A 171 -16.86 36.98 6.33
N ALA A 172 -15.72 37.67 6.27
CA ALA A 172 -15.61 39.01 5.71
C ALA A 172 -14.43 39.10 4.75
N PHE A 173 -14.65 39.71 3.59
CA PHE A 173 -13.61 39.91 2.58
C PHE A 173 -13.89 41.16 1.73
N LEU A 174 -12.81 41.73 1.18
CA LEU A 174 -12.87 42.86 0.27
C LEU A 174 -12.32 42.43 -1.10
N PRO A 175 -13.15 42.21 -2.12
CA PRO A 175 -12.66 41.92 -3.46
C PRO A 175 -11.89 43.11 -4.02
N LEU A 176 -10.66 42.88 -4.50
CA LEU A 176 -9.82 43.89 -5.13
C LEU A 176 -9.99 43.86 -6.65
N GLU A 177 -9.43 44.90 -7.33
CA GLU A 177 -9.41 44.96 -8.80
C GLU A 177 -8.75 43.68 -9.39
N GLY A 178 -9.43 43.06 -10.36
CA GLY A 178 -9.02 41.76 -10.97
C GLY A 178 -9.68 40.53 -10.36
N ALA A 179 -10.39 40.65 -9.21
CA ALA A 179 -11.14 39.54 -8.64
C ALA A 179 -12.48 39.33 -9.38
N SER A 180 -12.92 38.07 -9.46
CA SER A 180 -14.26 37.65 -9.94
C SER A 180 -15.06 36.99 -8.79
N PRO A 181 -15.56 37.81 -7.84
CA PRO A 181 -16.17 37.25 -6.63
C PRO A 181 -17.48 36.54 -6.94
N HIS A 182 -17.68 35.33 -6.39
CA HIS A 182 -18.95 34.61 -6.45
C HIS A 182 -20.07 35.37 -5.70
N ILE A 183 -19.72 36.04 -4.61
CA ILE A 183 -20.61 36.88 -3.78
C ILE A 183 -19.93 38.24 -3.60
N GLY A 184 -20.72 39.33 -3.67
CA GLY A 184 -20.25 40.69 -3.44
C GLY A 184 -19.73 41.42 -4.68
N GLN A 185 -19.11 42.59 -4.46
CA GLN A 185 -18.64 43.50 -5.51
C GLN A 185 -17.23 43.99 -5.22
N VAL A 186 -16.45 44.20 -6.29
CA VAL A 186 -15.09 44.78 -6.21
C VAL A 186 -15.13 46.15 -5.51
N GLY A 187 -14.22 46.35 -4.56
CA GLY A 187 -14.07 47.57 -3.80
C GLY A 187 -15.01 47.76 -2.62
N ARG A 188 -15.86 46.76 -2.32
CA ARG A 188 -16.81 46.76 -1.19
C ARG A 188 -16.47 45.67 -0.19
N LEU A 189 -16.39 46.01 1.11
CA LEU A 189 -16.27 45.03 2.18
C LEU A 189 -17.58 44.25 2.32
N GLU A 190 -17.53 42.94 2.06
CA GLU A 190 -18.66 42.02 2.15
C GLU A 190 -18.61 41.21 3.45
N GLN A 191 -19.78 40.85 3.96
CA GLN A 191 -19.96 39.91 5.08
C GLN A 191 -20.92 38.82 4.63
N VAL A 192 -20.49 37.58 4.72
CA VAL A 192 -21.23 36.40 4.25
C VAL A 192 -21.41 35.41 5.40
N LYS A 193 -22.61 34.83 5.50
CA LYS A 193 -22.81 33.68 6.38
C LYS A 193 -22.08 32.49 5.79
N GLU A 194 -21.15 31.97 6.55
CA GLU A 194 -20.31 30.85 6.16
C GLU A 194 -20.39 29.74 7.19
N THR A 195 -20.20 28.52 6.71
CA THR A 195 -20.01 27.33 7.53
C THR A 195 -18.54 26.98 7.53
N ARG A 196 -17.98 26.85 8.72
CA ARG A 196 -16.67 26.25 8.94
C ARG A 196 -16.86 24.73 8.97
N VAL A 197 -16.29 24.01 8.01
CA VAL A 197 -16.30 22.55 7.92
C VAL A 197 -14.91 22.03 8.32
N GLU A 198 -14.88 21.10 9.26
CA GLU A 198 -13.66 20.45 9.76
C GLU A 198 -13.71 18.95 9.49
N MET A 199 -12.64 18.40 8.94
CA MET A 199 -12.46 16.95 8.74
C MET A 199 -11.01 16.56 9.07
N ILE A 200 -10.80 15.33 9.55
CA ILE A 200 -9.45 14.79 9.72
C ILE A 200 -9.12 13.90 8.53
N LEU A 201 -7.85 13.81 8.18
CA LEU A 201 -7.39 12.95 7.09
C LEU A 201 -5.93 12.53 7.30
N PRO A 202 -5.53 11.35 6.77
CA PRO A 202 -4.13 10.97 6.68
C PRO A 202 -3.33 12.01 5.88
N ARG A 203 -2.08 12.24 6.26
CA ARG A 203 -1.20 13.21 5.58
C ARG A 203 -1.08 12.95 4.08
N GLY A 204 -1.01 11.68 3.66
CA GLY A 204 -0.95 11.29 2.24
C GLY A 204 -2.19 11.66 1.41
N LYS A 205 -3.33 11.98 2.05
CA LYS A 205 -4.58 12.37 1.37
C LYS A 205 -4.78 13.89 1.25
N ILE A 206 -3.86 14.72 1.75
CA ILE A 206 -4.00 16.19 1.75
C ILE A 206 -4.21 16.72 0.34
N SER A 207 -3.38 16.33 -0.61
CA SER A 207 -3.44 16.85 -1.99
C SER A 207 -4.77 16.52 -2.67
N ALA A 208 -5.25 15.29 -2.53
CA ALA A 208 -6.53 14.86 -3.06
C ALA A 208 -7.70 15.61 -2.42
N ALA A 209 -7.71 15.74 -1.09
CA ALA A 209 -8.76 16.45 -0.36
C ALA A 209 -8.81 17.94 -0.71
N VAL A 210 -7.66 18.61 -0.82
CA VAL A 210 -7.57 20.03 -1.24
C VAL A 210 -8.03 20.21 -2.68
N ALA A 211 -7.68 19.30 -3.60
CA ALA A 211 -8.14 19.36 -4.98
C ALA A 211 -9.66 19.17 -5.08
N ALA A 212 -10.23 18.17 -4.41
CA ALA A 212 -11.66 17.92 -4.35
C ALA A 212 -12.43 19.10 -3.71
N MET A 213 -11.91 19.64 -2.62
CA MET A 213 -12.45 20.81 -1.94
C MET A 213 -12.52 22.00 -2.90
N LYS A 214 -11.39 22.33 -3.58
CA LYS A 214 -11.34 23.46 -4.53
C LYS A 214 -12.28 23.28 -5.72
N ALA A 215 -12.43 22.08 -6.23
CA ALA A 215 -13.35 21.77 -7.34
C ALA A 215 -14.83 21.90 -6.95
N ALA A 216 -15.16 21.61 -5.69
CA ALA A 216 -16.53 21.71 -5.18
C ALA A 216 -16.88 23.11 -4.66
N HIS A 217 -15.88 23.92 -4.28
CA HIS A 217 -16.05 25.22 -3.65
C HIS A 217 -16.50 26.28 -4.67
N PRO A 218 -17.46 27.17 -4.34
CA PRO A 218 -17.93 28.20 -5.27
C PRO A 218 -16.99 29.38 -5.44
N TYR A 219 -16.05 29.62 -4.48
CA TYR A 219 -15.11 30.72 -4.56
C TYR A 219 -13.91 30.38 -5.45
N GLU A 220 -13.42 31.37 -6.19
CA GLU A 220 -12.19 31.23 -6.99
C GLU A 220 -10.94 30.97 -6.12
N VAL A 221 -10.92 31.52 -4.89
CA VAL A 221 -9.86 31.31 -3.89
C VAL A 221 -10.52 31.00 -2.56
N PRO A 222 -10.80 29.73 -2.26
CA PRO A 222 -11.36 29.33 -0.96
C PRO A 222 -10.35 29.48 0.17
N ALA A 223 -10.80 29.98 1.32
CA ALA A 223 -10.02 29.98 2.55
C ALA A 223 -10.08 28.60 3.20
N TYR A 224 -8.90 28.06 3.49
CA TYR A 224 -8.79 26.78 4.23
C TYR A 224 -7.48 26.74 5.02
N ASP A 225 -7.48 25.94 6.08
CA ASP A 225 -6.32 25.73 6.96
C ASP A 225 -6.03 24.25 7.13
N LEU A 226 -4.79 23.91 7.39
CA LEU A 226 -4.31 22.58 7.72
C LEU A 226 -3.64 22.60 9.09
N PHE A 227 -4.15 21.81 10.03
CA PHE A 227 -3.64 21.70 11.39
C PHE A 227 -3.17 20.28 11.68
N GLU A 228 -2.01 20.11 12.31
CA GLU A 228 -1.56 18.82 12.82
C GLU A 228 -2.52 18.29 13.90
N ASN A 229 -2.97 17.04 13.74
CA ASN A 229 -3.78 16.36 14.74
C ASN A 229 -2.91 15.33 15.49
N GLN A 230 -2.54 15.65 16.73
CA GLN A 230 -1.69 14.78 17.56
C GLN A 230 -2.45 13.60 18.20
N ALA A 231 -3.77 13.59 18.14
CA ALA A 231 -4.59 12.56 18.78
C ALA A 231 -4.82 11.33 17.90
N VAL A 232 -4.68 11.47 16.59
CA VAL A 232 -4.86 10.38 15.63
C VAL A 232 -3.61 10.24 14.78
N GLN A 233 -3.08 9.03 14.74
CA GLN A 233 -1.87 8.71 13.99
C GLN A 233 -2.13 7.54 13.06
N GLU A 234 -1.50 7.57 11.92
CA GLU A 234 -1.35 6.42 11.03
C GLU A 234 -0.02 5.74 11.33
N THR A 235 -0.05 4.44 11.55
CA THR A 235 1.15 3.64 11.78
C THR A 235 1.48 2.86 10.52
N VAL A 236 2.63 3.16 9.95
CA VAL A 236 3.21 2.41 8.84
C VAL A 236 4.18 1.39 9.39
N SER A 237 4.01 0.12 9.07
CA SER A 237 4.83 -0.95 9.63
C SER A 237 5.16 -2.03 8.61
N LEU A 238 6.37 -2.53 8.69
CA LEU A 238 6.80 -3.73 7.99
C LEU A 238 6.42 -4.96 8.83
N GLY A 239 5.64 -5.86 8.24
CA GLY A 239 5.16 -7.05 8.94
C GLY A 239 3.95 -6.83 9.84
N ARG A 240 3.44 -7.95 10.31
CA ARG A 240 2.30 -8.03 11.23
C ARG A 240 2.60 -9.00 12.37
N ILE A 241 1.96 -8.77 13.52
CA ILE A 241 1.96 -9.72 14.64
C ILE A 241 0.51 -10.02 15.02
N GLY A 242 0.18 -11.30 15.19
CA GLY A 242 -1.17 -11.74 15.48
C GLY A 242 -1.22 -13.04 16.29
N GLU A 243 -2.40 -13.56 16.50
CA GLU A 243 -2.64 -14.75 17.29
C GLU A 243 -3.27 -15.86 16.44
N LEU A 244 -2.80 -17.09 16.63
CA LEU A 244 -3.49 -18.29 16.17
C LEU A 244 -4.67 -18.59 17.10
N GLU A 245 -5.72 -19.22 16.57
CA GLU A 245 -6.86 -19.65 17.39
C GLU A 245 -6.42 -20.66 18.46
N THR A 246 -5.60 -21.64 18.05
CA THR A 246 -5.02 -22.66 18.93
C THR A 246 -3.50 -22.63 18.90
N ALA A 247 -2.88 -23.00 20.01
CA ALA A 247 -1.42 -23.10 20.07
C ALA A 247 -0.94 -24.41 19.44
N PHE A 248 0.21 -24.34 18.76
CA PHE A 248 0.91 -25.49 18.18
C PHE A 248 2.21 -25.74 18.92
N SER A 249 2.76 -26.96 18.89
CA SER A 249 4.18 -27.15 19.14
C SER A 249 5.00 -26.50 18.00
N PRO A 250 6.29 -26.14 18.21
CA PRO A 250 7.11 -25.54 17.15
C PRO A 250 7.15 -26.36 15.84
N ARG A 251 7.20 -27.67 15.94
CA ARG A 251 7.21 -28.57 14.76
C ARG A 251 5.88 -28.63 14.04
N GLU A 252 4.78 -28.71 14.78
CA GLU A 252 3.43 -28.67 14.19
C GLU A 252 3.17 -27.34 13.51
N PHE A 253 3.63 -26.24 14.12
CA PHE A 253 3.55 -24.92 13.51
C PHE A 253 4.34 -24.83 12.20
N ALA A 254 5.58 -25.32 12.18
CA ALA A 254 6.39 -25.33 10.95
C ALA A 254 5.74 -26.19 9.86
N GLN A 255 5.14 -27.34 10.23
CA GLN A 255 4.39 -28.16 9.28
C GLN A 255 3.14 -27.44 8.75
N PHE A 256 2.39 -26.75 9.61
CA PHE A 256 1.27 -25.91 9.23
C PHE A 256 1.70 -24.80 8.24
N VAL A 257 2.78 -24.06 8.52
CA VAL A 257 3.33 -23.04 7.61
C VAL A 257 3.72 -23.65 6.26
N LYS A 258 4.44 -24.80 6.28
CA LYS A 258 4.80 -25.53 5.06
C LYS A 258 3.60 -25.86 4.19
N GLU A 259 2.52 -26.35 4.79
CA GLU A 259 1.29 -26.71 4.08
C GLU A 259 0.59 -25.48 3.49
N ARG A 260 0.53 -24.39 4.26
CA ARG A 260 -0.09 -23.14 3.81
C ARG A 260 0.69 -22.46 2.68
N LEU A 261 2.01 -22.43 2.77
CA LEU A 261 2.87 -21.82 1.76
C LEU A 261 3.17 -22.75 0.57
N GLN A 262 2.80 -24.04 0.67
CA GLN A 262 3.03 -25.06 -0.37
C GLN A 262 4.52 -25.16 -0.78
N GLY A 263 5.43 -24.90 0.17
CA GLY A 263 6.87 -24.83 -0.06
C GLY A 263 7.66 -25.62 0.99
N GLY A 264 8.99 -25.60 0.84
CA GLY A 264 9.91 -26.10 1.87
C GLY A 264 10.09 -25.07 2.97
N VAL A 265 10.30 -25.51 4.20
CA VAL A 265 10.61 -24.62 5.33
C VAL A 265 11.88 -25.07 6.05
N ARG A 266 12.63 -24.08 6.59
CA ARG A 266 13.69 -24.30 7.59
C ARG A 266 13.15 -23.89 8.95
N LEU A 267 13.44 -24.68 9.99
CA LEU A 267 12.92 -24.46 11.33
C LEU A 267 14.05 -24.31 12.35
N VAL A 268 13.98 -23.27 13.17
CA VAL A 268 14.62 -23.21 14.49
C VAL A 268 13.51 -23.45 15.51
N GLU A 269 13.63 -24.53 16.30
CA GLU A 269 12.66 -24.86 17.33
C GLU A 269 12.85 -23.95 18.54
N GLY A 270 11.82 -23.19 18.87
CA GLY A 270 11.74 -22.41 20.10
C GLY A 270 11.44 -23.30 21.32
N ASN A 271 11.39 -22.68 22.47
CA ASN A 271 11.25 -23.37 23.76
C ASN A 271 9.82 -23.35 24.34
N ARG A 272 8.83 -22.86 23.60
CA ARG A 272 7.43 -22.73 24.05
C ARG A 272 6.43 -23.02 22.92
N PRO A 273 5.19 -23.34 23.24
CA PRO A 273 4.11 -23.45 22.25
C PRO A 273 3.94 -22.13 21.48
N VAL A 274 3.59 -22.25 20.19
CA VAL A 274 3.40 -21.12 19.28
C VAL A 274 1.93 -20.75 19.24
N LYS A 275 1.62 -19.53 19.68
CA LYS A 275 0.28 -18.94 19.59
C LYS A 275 0.34 -17.50 19.03
N ARG A 276 1.30 -16.69 19.50
CA ARG A 276 1.53 -15.33 19.03
C ARG A 276 2.62 -15.33 17.97
N VAL A 277 2.27 -14.95 16.75
CA VAL A 277 3.13 -15.09 15.56
C VAL A 277 3.37 -13.74 14.93
N ALA A 278 4.64 -13.43 14.70
CA ALA A 278 5.04 -12.34 13.82
C ALA A 278 5.28 -12.86 12.40
N VAL A 279 4.93 -12.08 11.40
CA VAL A 279 5.16 -12.38 9.99
C VAL A 279 5.81 -11.19 9.29
N CYS A 280 6.74 -11.49 8.38
CA CYS A 280 7.34 -10.54 7.46
C CYS A 280 7.65 -11.27 6.15
N GLY A 281 6.97 -10.93 5.06
CA GLY A 281 7.24 -11.46 3.73
C GLY A 281 8.66 -11.12 3.27
N GLY A 282 9.21 -11.93 2.37
CA GLY A 282 10.55 -11.73 1.84
C GLY A 282 11.64 -11.87 2.90
N SER A 283 12.56 -10.92 2.96
CA SER A 283 13.77 -10.97 3.80
C SER A 283 13.57 -10.24 5.14
N GLY A 284 12.93 -10.88 6.10
CA GLY A 284 12.65 -10.33 7.45
C GLY A 284 13.53 -10.89 8.56
N GLY A 285 14.65 -11.56 8.26
CA GLY A 285 15.52 -12.17 9.25
C GLY A 285 16.13 -11.19 10.28
N ASP A 286 16.28 -9.92 9.94
CA ASP A 286 16.75 -8.86 10.85
C ASP A 286 15.72 -8.50 11.94
N LEU A 287 14.47 -8.98 11.83
CA LEU A 287 13.39 -8.74 12.77
C LEU A 287 13.29 -9.79 13.91
N VAL A 288 14.18 -10.78 13.95
CA VAL A 288 14.19 -11.86 14.97
C VAL A 288 14.19 -11.31 16.39
N GLU A 289 15.08 -10.37 16.69
CA GLU A 289 15.17 -9.77 18.04
C GLU A 289 13.93 -8.93 18.38
N LEU A 290 13.39 -8.22 17.40
CA LEU A 290 12.18 -7.43 17.59
C LEU A 290 10.97 -8.34 17.85
N ALA A 291 10.84 -9.45 17.14
CA ALA A 291 9.78 -10.44 17.36
C ALA A 291 9.80 -10.99 18.78
N ALA A 292 10.99 -11.42 19.25
CA ALA A 292 11.17 -11.90 20.62
C ALA A 292 10.83 -10.83 21.66
N ARG A 293 11.32 -9.59 21.46
CA ARG A 293 11.07 -8.46 22.37
C ARG A 293 9.60 -8.09 22.47
N LEU A 294 8.83 -8.20 21.38
CA LEU A 294 7.38 -7.96 21.34
C LEU A 294 6.56 -9.17 21.82
N GLY A 295 7.24 -10.22 22.30
CA GLY A 295 6.59 -11.39 22.87
C GLY A 295 5.98 -12.34 21.85
N ALA A 296 6.45 -12.33 20.60
CA ALA A 296 6.08 -13.35 19.63
C ALA A 296 6.65 -14.72 20.08
N ASP A 297 5.88 -15.77 19.87
CA ASP A 297 6.33 -17.16 20.07
C ASP A 297 7.04 -17.67 18.83
N ALA A 298 6.68 -17.12 17.66
CA ALA A 298 7.30 -17.44 16.38
C ALA A 298 7.43 -16.22 15.46
N LEU A 299 8.41 -16.30 14.56
CA LEU A 299 8.53 -15.43 13.38
C LEU A 299 8.49 -16.31 12.11
N VAL A 300 7.66 -15.92 11.13
CA VAL A 300 7.65 -16.50 9.79
C VAL A 300 8.16 -15.45 8.81
N THR A 301 9.18 -15.81 8.03
CA THR A 301 9.81 -14.93 7.04
C THR A 301 10.57 -15.75 5.98
N GLY A 302 11.38 -15.12 5.14
CA GLY A 302 12.28 -15.75 4.17
C GLY A 302 13.71 -15.26 4.28
N ASP A 303 14.61 -15.84 3.49
CA ASP A 303 16.02 -15.44 3.33
C ASP A 303 16.81 -15.33 4.63
N VAL A 304 16.58 -16.22 5.58
CA VAL A 304 17.21 -16.17 6.88
C VAL A 304 18.68 -16.59 6.83
N LYS A 305 19.55 -15.72 7.31
CA LYS A 305 21.00 -15.97 7.42
C LYS A 305 21.34 -16.82 8.64
N HIS A 306 22.55 -17.42 8.65
CA HIS A 306 22.99 -18.32 9.71
C HIS A 306 23.06 -17.66 11.09
N ASP A 307 23.55 -16.44 11.19
CA ASP A 307 23.62 -15.66 12.42
C ASP A 307 22.23 -15.36 13.00
N GLN A 308 21.25 -15.10 12.14
CA GLN A 308 19.87 -14.88 12.54
C GLN A 308 19.20 -16.17 13.08
N LEU A 309 19.55 -17.34 12.51
CA LEU A 309 19.14 -18.65 13.07
C LEU A 309 19.69 -18.85 14.48
N LEU A 310 20.99 -18.53 14.69
CA LEU A 310 21.62 -18.61 16.02
C LEU A 310 20.97 -17.63 17.00
N THR A 311 20.64 -16.43 16.57
CA THR A 311 19.94 -15.44 17.39
C THR A 311 18.57 -15.96 17.81
N ALA A 312 17.75 -16.49 16.89
CA ALA A 312 16.46 -17.08 17.22
C ALA A 312 16.59 -18.23 18.23
N GLN A 313 17.58 -19.11 18.04
CA GLN A 313 17.86 -20.20 18.97
C GLN A 313 18.22 -19.69 20.36
N SER A 314 19.09 -18.68 20.47
CA SER A 314 19.50 -18.10 21.74
C SER A 314 18.35 -17.43 22.50
N LEU A 315 17.40 -16.85 21.78
CA LEU A 315 16.21 -16.21 22.34
C LEU A 315 15.07 -17.21 22.62
N GLY A 316 15.22 -18.47 22.24
CA GLY A 316 14.16 -19.48 22.34
C GLY A 316 12.92 -19.19 21.49
N LEU A 317 13.09 -18.37 20.43
CA LEU A 317 12.05 -18.02 19.48
C LEU A 317 11.93 -19.11 18.41
N THR A 318 10.71 -19.57 18.12
CA THR A 318 10.49 -20.39 16.93
C THR A 318 10.68 -19.54 15.68
N LEU A 319 11.56 -19.95 14.78
CA LEU A 319 11.79 -19.25 13.51
C LEU A 319 11.50 -20.20 12.36
N VAL A 320 10.56 -19.80 11.49
CA VAL A 320 10.22 -20.56 10.30
C VAL A 320 10.61 -19.71 9.08
N ASP A 321 11.66 -20.15 8.38
CA ASP A 321 12.02 -19.61 7.09
C ASP A 321 11.24 -20.36 6.01
N GLY A 322 10.22 -19.70 5.47
CA GLY A 322 9.33 -20.23 4.45
C GLY A 322 9.80 -19.96 3.01
N GLY A 323 10.96 -19.27 2.89
CA GLY A 323 11.48 -18.79 1.60
C GLY A 323 10.87 -17.45 1.15
N HIS A 324 11.65 -16.70 0.40
CA HIS A 324 11.29 -15.36 -0.07
C HIS A 324 9.99 -15.38 -0.90
N HIS A 325 10.03 -16.10 -2.01
CA HIS A 325 8.92 -16.21 -2.94
C HIS A 325 7.62 -16.67 -2.28
N ALA A 326 7.66 -17.73 -1.47
CA ALA A 326 6.46 -18.33 -0.90
C ALA A 326 5.81 -17.45 0.18
N THR A 327 6.59 -16.60 0.87
CA THR A 327 6.05 -15.66 1.87
C THR A 327 5.44 -14.40 1.25
N GLU A 328 5.78 -14.06 0.01
CA GLU A 328 5.23 -12.90 -0.73
C GLU A 328 4.14 -13.27 -1.74
N ALA A 329 4.22 -14.44 -2.37
CA ALA A 329 3.29 -14.87 -3.40
C ALA A 329 1.78 -14.75 -3.03
N PRO A 330 1.36 -14.89 -1.76
CA PRO A 330 -0.04 -14.70 -1.37
C PRO A 330 -0.62 -13.34 -1.78
N VAL A 331 0.18 -12.27 -1.85
CA VAL A 331 -0.30 -10.94 -2.23
C VAL A 331 -0.81 -10.87 -3.67
N LEU A 332 -0.23 -11.68 -4.58
CA LEU A 332 -0.61 -11.64 -6.00
C LEU A 332 -2.08 -11.98 -6.22
N THR A 333 -2.59 -12.99 -5.50
CA THR A 333 -4.01 -13.36 -5.57
C THR A 333 -4.90 -12.26 -5.02
N LYS A 334 -4.52 -11.66 -3.89
CA LYS A 334 -5.26 -10.53 -3.29
C LYS A 334 -5.29 -9.31 -4.19
N LEU A 335 -4.15 -8.98 -4.82
CA LEU A 335 -4.09 -7.90 -5.79
C LEU A 335 -4.96 -8.18 -7.01
N GLN A 336 -4.92 -9.41 -7.53
CA GLN A 336 -5.75 -9.82 -8.65
C GLN A 336 -7.24 -9.61 -8.35
N GLU A 337 -7.71 -10.05 -7.18
CA GLU A 337 -9.10 -9.89 -6.75
C GLU A 337 -9.51 -8.42 -6.68
N LYS A 338 -8.72 -7.57 -6.00
CA LYS A 338 -8.99 -6.14 -5.86
C LYS A 338 -8.97 -5.40 -7.21
N LEU A 339 -8.00 -5.69 -8.05
CA LEU A 339 -7.89 -5.07 -9.37
C LEU A 339 -9.02 -5.52 -10.30
N GLN A 340 -9.42 -6.80 -10.26
CA GLN A 340 -10.53 -7.30 -11.06
C GLN A 340 -11.87 -6.65 -10.65
N GLU A 341 -12.05 -6.38 -9.36
CA GLU A 341 -13.23 -5.65 -8.85
C GLU A 341 -13.21 -4.18 -9.31
N ALA A 342 -12.07 -3.50 -9.22
CA ALA A 342 -11.93 -2.09 -9.58
C ALA A 342 -12.00 -1.86 -11.10
N PHE A 343 -11.49 -2.81 -11.90
CA PHE A 343 -11.41 -2.71 -13.36
C PHE A 343 -12.06 -3.91 -14.05
N PRO A 344 -13.40 -4.05 -14.04
CA PRO A 344 -14.08 -5.23 -14.57
C PRO A 344 -13.91 -5.42 -16.09
N GLY A 345 -13.45 -4.39 -16.80
CA GLY A 345 -13.14 -4.43 -18.24
C GLY A 345 -11.73 -4.86 -18.59
N VAL A 346 -10.88 -5.15 -17.59
CA VAL A 346 -9.49 -5.59 -17.76
C VAL A 346 -9.36 -7.02 -17.27
N GLU A 347 -8.64 -7.86 -18.01
CA GLU A 347 -8.34 -9.24 -17.61
C GLU A 347 -7.03 -9.27 -16.80
N PHE A 348 -7.10 -9.70 -15.53
CA PHE A 348 -5.94 -9.83 -14.64
C PHE A 348 -5.56 -11.31 -14.49
N LEU A 349 -4.34 -11.66 -14.87
CA LEU A 349 -3.80 -13.01 -14.91
C LEU A 349 -2.63 -13.16 -13.93
N LEU A 350 -2.49 -14.32 -13.30
CA LEU A 350 -1.27 -14.66 -12.58
C LEU A 350 -0.27 -15.29 -13.55
N ALA A 351 1.00 -14.85 -13.48
CA ALA A 351 2.07 -15.41 -14.28
C ALA A 351 2.28 -16.90 -14.00
N GLN A 352 2.41 -17.69 -15.05
CA GLN A 352 2.73 -19.12 -14.93
C GLN A 352 4.25 -19.38 -14.99
N ALA A 353 4.99 -18.46 -15.64
CA ALA A 353 6.44 -18.55 -15.77
C ALA A 353 7.20 -17.97 -14.55
N GLY A 354 6.55 -17.15 -13.73
CA GLY A 354 7.16 -16.48 -12.56
C GLY A 354 7.15 -17.34 -11.30
N LYS A 355 7.61 -18.59 -11.39
CA LYS A 355 7.69 -19.50 -10.24
C LYS A 355 8.99 -19.29 -9.48
N ASP A 356 9.00 -19.73 -8.20
CA ASP A 356 10.20 -19.75 -7.38
C ASP A 356 11.35 -20.46 -8.15
N PRO A 357 12.48 -19.78 -8.37
CA PRO A 357 13.66 -20.42 -8.98
C PRO A 357 14.28 -21.48 -8.09
N ALA A 358 14.10 -21.39 -6.76
CA ALA A 358 14.57 -22.39 -5.80
C ALA A 358 13.62 -23.60 -5.75
N LYS A 359 14.16 -24.79 -5.75
CA LYS A 359 13.41 -26.03 -5.61
C LYS A 359 13.86 -26.74 -4.34
N THR A 360 12.91 -27.04 -3.45
CA THR A 360 13.14 -27.94 -2.34
C THR A 360 13.03 -29.37 -2.82
N LEU A 361 14.04 -30.17 -2.55
CA LEU A 361 14.13 -31.61 -2.93
C LEU A 361 13.56 -32.50 -1.82
#